data_92f6f604dab685f04d21a453a0ae0432
#
_entry.id   92f6f604dab685f04d21a453a0ae0432
#
_cell.length_a   1.000
_cell.length_b   1.000
_cell.length_c   1.000
_cell.angle_alpha   90.00
_cell.angle_beta   90.00
_cell.angle_gamma   90.00
#
_symmetry.space_group_name_H-M   'P 1'
#
loop_
_entity.id
_entity.type
_entity.pdbx_description
1 polymer ?
#
loop_
_entity_poly.entity_id
_entity_poly.type
_entity_poly.pdbx_seq_one_letter_code
_entity_poly.pdbx_strand_id
1 'polypeptide(L)'
;MQDQFSRTQLLLGKPAIDTLNGSRVAVFGVGGVGGYVVEVLARSGVGALDIIDDDRVCLTNVNRQILATISTVGQHKVDVAEARIHDINPRCHVRKYQTFYLPDNADEFDFTNYDYVVDCIDTVTAKLDLIRRCHDLNIPIISCMGAAYKLDATQLRITDIWKTINDPLAKVIRKKLRKTGIKHLKVVYSPELPLESIEQDDISCRYHCICPAKDMRSCTERHTIPSSNAWVPATAGLLCGSEVVKDLINNAHTMRIDLAKDPDNAYAQEAARRHEAYLKAYRERVTKKQEQASAERKAEDKAKA
;
A
#
# COMPACT_ATOMS: atom_id res chain seq x y z
N MET A 1 14.86 -11.03 -25.42
CA MET A 1 13.89 -12.14 -25.26
C MET A 1 12.62 -11.54 -24.68
N GLN A 2 11.43 -11.92 -25.16
CA GLN A 2 10.16 -11.44 -24.60
C GLN A 2 9.88 -12.12 -23.26
N ASP A 3 9.33 -11.33 -22.31
CA ASP A 3 8.87 -11.79 -21.00
C ASP A 3 7.53 -11.14 -20.64
N GLN A 4 6.99 -11.42 -19.46
CA GLN A 4 5.72 -10.90 -18.98
C GLN A 4 5.70 -9.37 -18.84
N PHE A 5 6.86 -8.70 -18.76
CA PHE A 5 6.98 -7.26 -18.61
C PHE A 5 7.29 -6.53 -19.92
N SER A 6 7.43 -7.24 -21.04
CA SER A 6 7.84 -6.65 -22.32
C SER A 6 6.98 -5.49 -22.77
N ARG A 7 5.65 -5.57 -22.58
CA ARG A 7 4.73 -4.46 -22.92
C ARG A 7 4.88 -3.27 -21.98
N THR A 8 5.13 -3.52 -20.71
CA THR A 8 5.42 -2.48 -19.72
C THR A 8 6.74 -1.79 -20.04
N GLN A 9 7.76 -2.57 -20.45
CA GLN A 9 9.04 -2.04 -20.89
C GLN A 9 8.93 -1.18 -22.16
N LEU A 10 8.08 -1.56 -23.11
CA LEU A 10 7.82 -0.71 -24.30
C LEU A 10 7.16 0.62 -23.92
N LEU A 11 6.37 0.66 -22.86
CA LEU A 11 5.72 1.88 -22.37
C LEU A 11 6.65 2.73 -21.52
N LEU A 12 7.38 2.15 -20.58
CA LEU A 12 8.13 2.85 -19.55
C LEU A 12 9.64 2.92 -19.81
N GLY A 13 10.16 2.03 -20.65
CA GLY A 13 11.59 1.90 -20.92
C GLY A 13 12.28 0.90 -20.00
N LYS A 14 13.43 0.40 -20.45
CA LYS A 14 14.24 -0.57 -19.68
C LYS A 14 14.71 -0.05 -18.32
N PRO A 15 15.20 1.20 -18.18
CA PRO A 15 15.64 1.72 -16.88
C PRO A 15 14.52 1.72 -15.83
N ALA A 16 13.25 1.95 -16.25
CA ALA A 16 12.10 1.85 -15.34
C ALA A 16 11.91 0.44 -14.84
N ILE A 17 11.99 -0.56 -15.72
CA ILE A 17 11.88 -1.98 -15.34
C ILE A 17 13.02 -2.37 -14.40
N ASP A 18 14.25 -1.91 -14.67
CA ASP A 18 15.40 -2.18 -13.80
C ASP A 18 15.19 -1.56 -12.39
N THR A 19 14.65 -0.34 -12.33
CA THR A 19 14.31 0.33 -11.06
C THR A 19 13.24 -0.45 -10.28
N LEU A 20 12.15 -0.84 -10.94
CA LEU A 20 11.08 -1.61 -10.32
C LEU A 20 11.58 -2.97 -9.82
N ASN A 21 12.40 -3.64 -10.63
CA ASN A 21 12.98 -4.94 -10.25
C ASN A 21 13.97 -4.83 -9.06
N GLY A 22 14.59 -3.68 -8.87
CA GLY A 22 15.45 -3.38 -7.71
C GLY A 22 14.70 -2.87 -6.49
N SER A 23 13.40 -2.60 -6.59
CA SER A 23 12.62 -1.97 -5.53
C SER A 23 11.96 -3.00 -4.60
N ARG A 24 11.86 -2.63 -3.31
CA ARG A 24 11.12 -3.35 -2.28
C ARG A 24 9.96 -2.51 -1.76
N VAL A 25 8.75 -3.02 -1.86
CA VAL A 25 7.53 -2.35 -1.41
C VAL A 25 6.85 -3.16 -0.32
N ALA A 26 6.48 -2.50 0.79
CA ALA A 26 5.66 -3.11 1.83
C ALA A 26 4.19 -2.73 1.64
N VAL A 27 3.30 -3.73 1.68
CA VAL A 27 1.85 -3.55 1.58
C VAL A 27 1.20 -4.02 2.88
N PHE A 28 0.72 -3.08 3.66
CA PHE A 28 0.03 -3.33 4.92
C PHE A 28 -1.47 -3.45 4.68
N GLY A 29 -2.01 -4.65 4.87
CA GLY A 29 -3.38 -5.04 4.55
C GLY A 29 -3.54 -5.51 3.11
N VAL A 30 -3.83 -6.80 2.88
CA VAL A 30 -4.06 -7.40 1.54
C VAL A 30 -5.52 -7.79 1.32
N GLY A 31 -6.43 -6.93 1.78
CA GLY A 31 -7.87 -7.04 1.59
C GLY A 31 -8.37 -6.53 0.24
N GLY A 32 -9.54 -5.87 0.25
CA GLY A 32 -10.21 -5.38 -0.96
C GLY A 32 -9.45 -4.29 -1.73
N VAL A 33 -8.61 -3.52 -1.06
CA VAL A 33 -7.73 -2.52 -1.66
C VAL A 33 -6.34 -3.09 -1.88
N GLY A 34 -5.69 -3.58 -0.81
CA GLY A 34 -4.30 -4.03 -0.88
C GLY A 34 -4.06 -5.22 -1.79
N GLY A 35 -5.03 -6.12 -1.96
CA GLY A 35 -4.94 -7.20 -2.94
C GLY A 35 -4.74 -6.69 -4.37
N TYR A 36 -5.43 -5.61 -4.76
CA TYR A 36 -5.23 -4.98 -6.07
C TYR A 36 -3.95 -4.16 -6.14
N VAL A 37 -3.46 -3.61 -5.03
CA VAL A 37 -2.11 -3.01 -4.97
C VAL A 37 -1.05 -4.06 -5.30
N VAL A 38 -1.10 -5.21 -4.62
CA VAL A 38 -0.19 -6.35 -4.85
C VAL A 38 -0.24 -6.80 -6.32
N GLU A 39 -1.42 -6.89 -6.89
CA GLU A 39 -1.62 -7.24 -8.31
C GLU A 39 -0.89 -6.26 -9.24
N VAL A 40 -1.06 -4.96 -9.04
CA VAL A 40 -0.39 -3.93 -9.86
C VAL A 40 1.13 -4.01 -9.71
N LEU A 41 1.64 -4.14 -8.49
CA LEU A 41 3.08 -4.15 -8.23
C LEU A 41 3.75 -5.40 -8.82
N ALA A 42 3.14 -6.58 -8.65
CA ALA A 42 3.63 -7.82 -9.24
C ALA A 42 3.67 -7.76 -10.77
N ARG A 43 2.58 -7.25 -11.41
CA ARG A 43 2.47 -7.10 -12.88
C ARG A 43 3.35 -6.00 -13.44
N SER A 44 3.79 -5.07 -12.62
CA SER A 44 4.71 -3.99 -13.02
C SER A 44 6.18 -4.39 -12.89
N GLY A 45 6.49 -5.57 -12.32
CA GLY A 45 7.85 -6.06 -12.20
C GLY A 45 8.58 -5.59 -10.96
N VAL A 46 7.87 -5.21 -9.88
CA VAL A 46 8.50 -4.92 -8.58
C VAL A 46 9.21 -6.18 -8.08
N GLY A 47 10.50 -6.03 -7.72
CA GLY A 47 11.37 -7.16 -7.43
C GLY A 47 11.22 -7.74 -6.04
N ALA A 48 10.69 -6.98 -5.07
CA ALA A 48 10.44 -7.48 -3.73
C ALA A 48 9.16 -6.90 -3.11
N LEU A 49 8.34 -7.76 -2.54
CA LEU A 49 7.09 -7.40 -1.86
C LEU A 49 7.06 -7.98 -0.45
N ASP A 50 6.87 -7.11 0.53
CA ASP A 50 6.57 -7.50 1.89
C ASP A 50 5.06 -7.33 2.08
N ILE A 51 4.33 -8.41 2.37
CA ILE A 51 2.87 -8.42 2.47
C ILE A 51 2.44 -8.78 3.90
N ILE A 52 1.60 -7.93 4.47
CA ILE A 52 1.23 -7.96 5.89
C ILE A 52 -0.29 -8.05 6.04
N ASP A 53 -0.82 -9.14 6.56
CA ASP A 53 -2.24 -9.33 6.88
C ASP A 53 -2.40 -10.55 7.81
N ASP A 54 -3.23 -10.47 8.84
CA ASP A 54 -3.48 -11.56 9.78
C ASP A 54 -4.68 -12.44 9.42
N ASP A 55 -5.51 -11.98 8.50
CA ASP A 55 -6.79 -12.60 8.19
C ASP A 55 -6.66 -13.85 7.32
N ARG A 56 -7.69 -14.68 7.41
CA ARG A 56 -7.99 -15.71 6.41
C ARG A 56 -9.01 -15.20 5.40
N VAL A 57 -9.02 -15.81 4.23
CA VAL A 57 -10.05 -15.56 3.22
C VAL A 57 -11.40 -16.05 3.75
N CYS A 58 -12.37 -15.15 3.85
CA CYS A 58 -13.74 -15.46 4.20
C CYS A 58 -14.63 -15.48 2.95
N LEU A 59 -15.71 -16.27 2.96
CA LEU A 59 -16.66 -16.33 1.85
C LEU A 59 -17.22 -14.94 1.49
N THR A 60 -17.49 -14.09 2.47
CA THR A 60 -17.97 -12.72 2.26
C THR A 60 -16.92 -11.76 1.66
N ASN A 61 -15.67 -12.20 1.51
CA ASN A 61 -14.63 -11.44 0.82
C ASN A 61 -14.67 -11.61 -0.70
N VAL A 62 -15.28 -12.69 -1.19
CA VAL A 62 -15.33 -13.05 -2.62
C VAL A 62 -15.95 -11.94 -3.47
N ASN A 63 -16.86 -11.16 -2.89
CA ASN A 63 -17.52 -10.07 -3.62
C ASN A 63 -16.59 -8.92 -4.03
N ARG A 64 -15.37 -8.77 -3.40
CA ARG A 64 -14.53 -7.58 -3.61
C ARG A 64 -13.03 -7.78 -3.50
N GLN A 65 -12.55 -8.89 -2.92
CA GLN A 65 -11.12 -9.13 -2.76
C GLN A 65 -10.61 -10.04 -3.87
N ILE A 66 -9.62 -9.59 -4.63
CA ILE A 66 -9.07 -10.35 -5.77
C ILE A 66 -8.46 -11.69 -5.35
N LEU A 67 -7.96 -11.79 -4.11
CA LEU A 67 -7.40 -13.01 -3.53
C LEU A 67 -8.47 -14.03 -3.12
N ALA A 68 -9.70 -13.55 -2.92
CA ALA A 68 -10.78 -14.36 -2.42
C ALA A 68 -11.55 -15.01 -3.58
N THR A 69 -11.44 -16.30 -3.66
CA THR A 69 -12.21 -17.19 -4.55
C THR A 69 -12.78 -18.34 -3.74
N ILE A 70 -13.75 -19.08 -4.27
CA ILE A 70 -14.31 -20.24 -3.56
C ILE A 70 -13.24 -21.23 -3.13
N SER A 71 -12.23 -21.45 -3.98
CA SER A 71 -11.12 -22.39 -3.71
C SER A 71 -10.10 -21.88 -2.68
N THR A 72 -10.09 -20.58 -2.36
CA THR A 72 -9.15 -19.99 -1.41
C THR A 72 -9.77 -19.72 -0.04
N VAL A 73 -11.08 -19.91 0.13
CA VAL A 73 -11.78 -19.72 1.42
C VAL A 73 -11.10 -20.58 2.50
N GLY A 74 -10.78 -19.96 3.64
CA GLY A 74 -10.10 -20.59 4.78
C GLY A 74 -8.58 -20.51 4.76
N GLN A 75 -7.96 -20.21 3.62
CA GLN A 75 -6.50 -20.01 3.52
C GLN A 75 -6.10 -18.65 4.08
N HIS A 76 -4.87 -18.50 4.56
CA HIS A 76 -4.35 -17.19 4.95
C HIS A 76 -4.20 -16.29 3.73
N LYS A 77 -4.63 -15.02 3.85
CA LYS A 77 -4.56 -14.07 2.73
C LYS A 77 -3.13 -13.88 2.21
N VAL A 78 -2.15 -13.86 3.11
CA VAL A 78 -0.74 -13.72 2.73
C VAL A 78 -0.20 -14.93 1.95
N ASP A 79 -0.68 -16.15 2.23
CA ASP A 79 -0.31 -17.34 1.47
C ASP A 79 -0.89 -17.32 0.06
N VAL A 80 -2.18 -16.95 -0.05
CA VAL A 80 -2.84 -16.81 -1.36
C VAL A 80 -2.19 -15.69 -2.18
N ALA A 81 -1.83 -14.58 -1.53
CA ALA A 81 -1.14 -13.46 -2.19
C ALA A 81 0.24 -13.87 -2.70
N GLU A 82 1.04 -14.59 -1.90
CA GLU A 82 2.36 -15.08 -2.33
C GLU A 82 2.25 -16.00 -3.55
N ALA A 83 1.36 -16.99 -3.49
CA ALA A 83 1.14 -17.90 -4.61
C ALA A 83 0.77 -17.15 -5.89
N ARG A 84 -0.13 -16.13 -5.77
CA ARG A 84 -0.53 -15.31 -6.89
C ARG A 84 0.61 -14.41 -7.40
N ILE A 85 1.42 -13.83 -6.53
CA ILE A 85 2.59 -13.03 -6.91
C ILE A 85 3.55 -13.89 -7.72
N HIS A 86 3.86 -15.10 -7.26
CA HIS A 86 4.81 -16.00 -7.95
C HIS A 86 4.27 -16.52 -9.28
N ASP A 87 2.95 -16.68 -9.44
CA ASP A 87 2.32 -17.04 -10.72
C ASP A 87 2.41 -15.89 -11.75
N ILE A 88 2.47 -14.64 -11.28
CA ILE A 88 2.62 -13.43 -12.12
C ILE A 88 4.10 -13.08 -12.35
N ASN A 89 4.87 -13.03 -11.27
CA ASN A 89 6.28 -12.67 -11.23
C ASN A 89 7.09 -13.69 -10.44
N PRO A 90 7.51 -14.81 -11.07
CA PRO A 90 8.23 -15.88 -10.37
C PRO A 90 9.54 -15.46 -9.71
N ARG A 91 10.11 -14.32 -10.11
CA ARG A 91 11.37 -13.78 -9.56
C ARG A 91 11.17 -12.78 -8.43
N CYS A 92 9.95 -12.46 -8.07
CA CYS A 92 9.67 -11.54 -6.98
C CYS A 92 10.04 -12.18 -5.63
N HIS A 93 10.82 -11.45 -4.83
CA HIS A 93 11.10 -11.86 -3.46
C HIS A 93 9.94 -11.46 -2.54
N VAL A 94 9.18 -12.44 -2.07
CA VAL A 94 8.04 -12.23 -1.19
C VAL A 94 8.43 -12.54 0.25
N ARG A 95 8.13 -11.60 1.17
CA ARG A 95 8.11 -11.84 2.60
C ARG A 95 6.68 -11.73 3.11
N LYS A 96 6.23 -12.76 3.78
CA LYS A 96 4.90 -12.81 4.38
C LYS A 96 4.97 -12.53 5.86
N TYR A 97 4.09 -11.66 6.33
CA TYR A 97 3.87 -11.42 7.74
C TYR A 97 2.39 -11.72 8.05
N GLN A 98 2.16 -12.90 8.60
CA GLN A 98 0.82 -13.32 9.04
C GLN A 98 0.54 -12.71 10.41
N THR A 99 0.45 -11.39 10.47
CA THR A 99 0.27 -10.65 11.71
C THR A 99 -0.55 -9.39 11.46
N PHE A 100 -1.24 -8.97 12.52
CA PHE A 100 -1.91 -7.68 12.53
C PHE A 100 -0.94 -6.60 12.97
N TYR A 101 -0.70 -5.62 12.10
CA TYR A 101 0.19 -4.51 12.42
C TYR A 101 -0.40 -3.59 13.48
N LEU A 102 0.34 -3.38 14.55
CA LEU A 102 0.09 -2.41 15.63
C LEU A 102 1.41 -1.74 16.05
N PRO A 103 1.35 -0.59 16.76
CA PRO A 103 2.56 0.03 17.30
C PRO A 103 3.42 -0.91 18.13
N ASP A 104 2.80 -1.85 18.85
CA ASP A 104 3.48 -2.75 19.79
C ASP A 104 4.35 -3.81 19.09
N ASN A 105 4.05 -4.16 17.85
CA ASN A 105 4.83 -5.12 17.05
C ASN A 105 5.55 -4.47 15.86
N ALA A 106 5.55 -3.15 15.79
CA ALA A 106 6.11 -2.42 14.66
C ALA A 106 7.63 -2.62 14.50
N ASP A 107 8.34 -2.99 15.56
CA ASP A 107 9.78 -3.24 15.53
C ASP A 107 10.15 -4.61 14.92
N GLU A 108 9.15 -5.47 14.63
CA GLU A 108 9.33 -6.69 13.83
C GLU A 108 9.58 -6.38 12.34
N PHE A 109 9.33 -5.13 11.91
CA PHE A 109 9.45 -4.70 10.53
C PHE A 109 10.66 -3.78 10.36
N ASP A 110 11.61 -4.18 9.52
CA ASP A 110 12.71 -3.30 9.16
C ASP A 110 12.27 -2.30 8.07
N PHE A 111 11.70 -1.19 8.52
CA PHE A 111 11.25 -0.11 7.63
C PHE A 111 12.38 0.46 6.77
N THR A 112 13.63 0.37 7.20
CA THR A 112 14.78 0.91 6.45
C THR A 112 15.02 0.16 5.15
N ASN A 113 14.48 -1.04 4.99
CA ASN A 113 14.56 -1.85 3.78
C ASN A 113 13.52 -1.48 2.72
N TYR A 114 12.50 -0.66 3.05
CA TYR A 114 11.44 -0.35 2.11
C TYR A 114 11.76 0.89 1.28
N ASP A 115 11.59 0.78 -0.02
CA ASP A 115 11.61 1.91 -0.95
C ASP A 115 10.27 2.63 -0.99
N TYR A 116 9.19 1.93 -0.65
CA TYR A 116 7.85 2.49 -0.55
C TYR A 116 6.98 1.67 0.41
N VAL A 117 6.06 2.36 1.09
CA VAL A 117 5.05 1.73 1.96
C VAL A 117 3.65 2.05 1.43
N VAL A 118 2.79 1.02 1.36
CA VAL A 118 1.38 1.18 1.00
C VAL A 118 0.53 0.79 2.20
N ASP A 119 -0.24 1.75 2.69
CA ASP A 119 -1.13 1.57 3.82
C ASP A 119 -2.57 1.34 3.33
N CYS A 120 -3.01 0.08 3.39
CA CYS A 120 -4.36 -0.37 3.08
C CYS A 120 -5.12 -0.90 4.31
N ILE A 121 -4.65 -0.59 5.51
CA ILE A 121 -5.29 -1.01 6.78
C ILE A 121 -6.52 -0.13 7.05
N ASP A 122 -7.51 -0.67 7.77
CA ASP A 122 -8.71 0.07 8.18
C ASP A 122 -8.60 0.63 9.62
N THR A 123 -7.63 0.19 10.40
CA THR A 123 -7.46 0.56 11.80
C THR A 123 -6.70 1.88 11.96
N VAL A 124 -7.34 2.88 12.57
CA VAL A 124 -6.80 4.24 12.74
C VAL A 124 -5.47 4.26 13.49
N THR A 125 -5.31 3.46 14.55
CA THR A 125 -4.07 3.41 15.35
C THR A 125 -2.90 2.93 14.52
N ALA A 126 -3.07 1.83 13.79
CA ALA A 126 -2.07 1.28 12.89
C ALA A 126 -1.69 2.25 11.76
N LYS A 127 -2.69 2.86 11.10
CA LYS A 127 -2.45 3.90 10.07
C LYS A 127 -1.59 5.04 10.58
N LEU A 128 -1.90 5.58 11.75
CA LEU A 128 -1.17 6.70 12.33
C LEU A 128 0.27 6.35 12.67
N ASP A 129 0.51 5.13 13.13
CA ASP A 129 1.87 4.66 13.42
C ASP A 129 2.68 4.49 12.15
N LEU A 130 2.12 3.81 11.12
CA LEU A 130 2.74 3.70 9.80
C LEU A 130 3.12 5.06 9.21
N ILE A 131 2.18 6.00 9.23
CA ILE A 131 2.39 7.35 8.69
C ILE A 131 3.53 8.06 9.44
N ARG A 132 3.58 7.97 10.77
CA ARG A 132 4.64 8.58 11.58
C ARG A 132 5.98 7.94 11.32
N ARG A 133 6.08 6.61 11.37
CA ARG A 133 7.33 5.89 11.12
C ARG A 133 7.89 6.19 9.72
N CYS A 134 7.05 6.16 8.71
CA CYS A 134 7.47 6.51 7.36
C CYS A 134 7.92 7.97 7.25
N HIS A 135 7.22 8.90 7.90
CA HIS A 135 7.63 10.30 7.95
C HIS A 135 8.99 10.47 8.65
N ASP A 136 9.17 9.88 9.82
CA ASP A 136 10.39 10.02 10.64
C ASP A 136 11.61 9.38 9.96
N LEU A 137 11.39 8.32 9.19
CA LEU A 137 12.42 7.61 8.41
C LEU A 137 12.56 8.12 6.97
N ASN A 138 11.79 9.14 6.56
CA ASN A 138 11.74 9.64 5.18
C ASN A 138 11.45 8.55 4.14
N ILE A 139 10.54 7.62 4.45
CA ILE A 139 10.10 6.58 3.54
C ILE A 139 8.84 7.05 2.84
N PRO A 140 8.77 7.02 1.48
CA PRO A 140 7.55 7.33 0.77
C PRO A 140 6.40 6.42 1.20
N ILE A 141 5.23 7.03 1.45
CA ILE A 141 4.01 6.31 1.83
C ILE A 141 2.81 6.84 1.06
N ILE A 142 1.95 5.94 0.63
CA ILE A 142 0.59 6.25 0.18
C ILE A 142 -0.41 5.51 1.08
N SER A 143 -1.44 6.23 1.53
CA SER A 143 -2.46 5.66 2.41
C SER A 143 -3.82 5.69 1.74
N CYS A 144 -4.49 4.54 1.65
CA CYS A 144 -5.86 4.48 1.19
C CYS A 144 -6.83 4.87 2.31
N MET A 145 -7.73 5.79 2.02
CA MET A 145 -8.81 6.18 2.94
C MET A 145 -10.03 5.26 2.80
N GLY A 146 -11.20 5.68 3.25
CA GLY A 146 -12.39 4.84 3.25
C GLY A 146 -12.86 4.46 1.84
N ALA A 147 -12.84 3.15 1.52
CA ALA A 147 -13.32 2.60 0.25
C ALA A 147 -14.66 1.85 0.38
N ALA A 148 -15.22 1.76 1.59
CA ALA A 148 -16.54 1.19 1.86
C ALA A 148 -17.65 2.25 1.73
N TYR A 149 -18.90 1.81 1.60
CA TYR A 149 -20.08 2.68 1.54
C TYR A 149 -20.13 3.62 0.34
N LYS A 150 -19.54 3.26 -0.79
CA LYS A 150 -19.41 4.09 -1.98
C LYS A 150 -19.77 3.30 -3.23
N LEU A 151 -20.30 4.01 -4.25
CA LEU A 151 -20.73 3.42 -5.53
C LEU A 151 -19.95 3.94 -6.73
N ASP A 152 -19.55 5.20 -6.71
CA ASP A 152 -18.93 5.85 -7.85
C ASP A 152 -17.41 5.79 -7.79
N ALA A 153 -16.83 4.78 -8.45
CA ALA A 153 -15.39 4.64 -8.55
C ALA A 153 -14.72 5.79 -9.34
N THR A 154 -15.46 6.53 -10.17
CA THR A 154 -14.89 7.65 -10.96
C THR A 154 -14.57 8.86 -10.10
N GLN A 155 -15.09 8.94 -8.87
CA GLN A 155 -14.78 9.98 -7.92
C GLN A 155 -13.51 9.73 -7.11
N LEU A 156 -12.90 8.55 -7.21
CA LEU A 156 -11.64 8.27 -6.54
C LEU A 156 -10.53 9.19 -7.03
N ARG A 157 -9.74 9.72 -6.10
CA ARG A 157 -8.69 10.71 -6.37
C ARG A 157 -7.44 10.43 -5.56
N ILE A 158 -6.30 10.75 -6.17
CA ILE A 158 -5.02 10.83 -5.49
C ILE A 158 -4.79 12.29 -5.10
N THR A 159 -4.56 12.56 -3.82
CA THR A 159 -4.37 13.92 -3.32
C THR A 159 -3.58 13.94 -2.02
N ASP A 160 -3.35 15.12 -1.48
CA ASP A 160 -2.86 15.31 -0.11
C ASP A 160 -4.02 15.15 0.88
N ILE A 161 -3.76 14.51 2.03
CA ILE A 161 -4.74 14.29 3.10
C ILE A 161 -5.46 15.59 3.52
N TRP A 162 -4.76 16.72 3.49
CA TRP A 162 -5.29 18.02 3.88
C TRP A 162 -6.33 18.60 2.90
N LYS A 163 -6.37 18.07 1.67
CA LYS A 163 -7.33 18.46 0.63
C LYS A 163 -8.56 17.55 0.57
N THR A 164 -8.66 16.53 1.44
CA THR A 164 -9.78 15.60 1.45
C THR A 164 -11.03 16.18 2.07
N ILE A 165 -12.19 15.83 1.54
CA ILE A 165 -13.53 16.21 2.02
C ILE A 165 -14.42 14.97 2.12
N ASN A 166 -15.48 15.02 2.92
CA ASN A 166 -16.55 14.03 3.04
C ASN A 166 -16.13 12.60 3.45
N ASP A 167 -14.86 12.32 3.63
CA ASP A 167 -14.37 11.00 4.05
C ASP A 167 -14.19 10.97 5.58
N PRO A 168 -14.95 10.12 6.31
CA PRO A 168 -14.88 10.05 7.77
C PRO A 168 -13.51 9.59 8.29
N LEU A 169 -12.88 8.61 7.61
CA LEU A 169 -11.56 8.11 8.00
C LEU A 169 -10.50 9.21 7.81
N ALA A 170 -10.48 9.86 6.64
CA ALA A 170 -9.59 10.97 6.39
C ALA A 170 -9.78 12.12 7.41
N LYS A 171 -11.02 12.41 7.81
CA LYS A 171 -11.31 13.42 8.84
C LYS A 171 -10.66 13.07 10.18
N VAL A 172 -10.73 11.80 10.60
CA VAL A 172 -10.11 11.32 11.84
C VAL A 172 -8.59 11.39 11.74
N ILE A 173 -8.00 10.91 10.64
CA ILE A 173 -6.55 10.93 10.41
C ILE A 173 -6.05 12.39 10.43
N ARG A 174 -6.66 13.32 9.69
CA ARG A 174 -6.30 14.76 9.71
C ARG A 174 -6.31 15.33 11.13
N LYS A 175 -7.38 15.03 11.92
CA LYS A 175 -7.49 15.51 13.30
C LYS A 175 -6.31 15.06 14.16
N LYS A 176 -5.87 13.81 13.99
CA LYS A 176 -4.75 13.24 14.73
C LYS A 176 -3.41 13.79 14.24
N LEU A 177 -3.22 13.92 12.92
CA LEU A 177 -1.98 14.43 12.33
C LEU A 177 -1.70 15.90 12.61
N ARG A 178 -2.70 16.74 12.92
CA ARG A 178 -2.49 18.14 13.29
C ARG A 178 -1.49 18.35 14.43
N LYS A 179 -1.32 17.36 15.29
CA LYS A 179 -0.43 17.42 16.46
C LYS A 179 0.95 16.82 16.22
N THR A 180 1.25 16.33 15.00
CA THR A 180 2.48 15.58 14.72
C THR A 180 3.50 16.34 13.87
N GLY A 181 3.15 17.51 13.35
CA GLY A 181 4.02 18.26 12.45
C GLY A 181 4.06 17.74 11.01
N ILE A 182 3.40 16.62 10.69
CA ILE A 182 3.32 16.04 9.34
C ILE A 182 2.48 16.96 8.46
N LYS A 183 3.14 17.55 7.46
CA LYS A 183 2.52 18.55 6.56
C LYS A 183 1.93 17.95 5.30
N HIS A 184 2.38 16.78 4.91
CA HIS A 184 2.01 16.12 3.65
C HIS A 184 1.82 14.63 3.87
N LEU A 185 0.73 14.09 3.31
CA LEU A 185 0.48 12.66 3.20
C LEU A 185 -0.29 12.40 1.92
N LYS A 186 0.29 11.64 1.02
CA LYS A 186 -0.36 11.18 -0.20
C LYS A 186 -1.44 10.15 0.12
N VAL A 187 -2.65 10.39 -0.36
CA VAL A 187 -3.79 9.49 -0.11
C VAL A 187 -4.59 9.21 -1.38
N VAL A 188 -5.19 8.02 -1.42
CA VAL A 188 -6.30 7.69 -2.31
C VAL A 188 -7.59 7.79 -1.50
N TYR A 189 -8.56 8.57 -1.98
CA TYR A 189 -9.85 8.75 -1.32
C TYR A 189 -10.95 9.07 -2.32
N SER A 190 -12.20 8.96 -1.92
CA SER A 190 -13.37 9.46 -2.66
C SER A 190 -14.08 10.56 -1.87
N PRO A 191 -14.41 11.72 -2.49
CA PRO A 191 -15.24 12.74 -1.88
C PRO A 191 -16.74 12.37 -1.83
N GLU A 192 -17.13 11.24 -2.39
CA GLU A 192 -18.49 10.73 -2.32
C GLU A 192 -18.94 10.60 -0.87
N LEU A 193 -20.15 11.04 -0.56
CA LEU A 193 -20.73 10.82 0.76
C LEU A 193 -20.96 9.34 0.99
N PRO A 194 -20.56 8.79 2.16
CA PRO A 194 -20.85 7.40 2.47
C PRO A 194 -22.34 7.11 2.47
N LEU A 195 -22.71 6.01 1.82
CA LEU A 195 -24.08 5.49 1.85
C LEU A 195 -24.35 4.80 3.18
N GLU A 196 -25.60 4.77 3.59
CA GLU A 196 -26.03 3.94 4.70
C GLU A 196 -26.16 2.48 4.27
N SER A 197 -25.73 1.55 5.13
CA SER A 197 -25.94 0.13 4.87
C SER A 197 -27.42 -0.23 5.07
N ILE A 198 -27.95 -1.03 4.17
CA ILE A 198 -29.25 -1.68 4.36
C ILE A 198 -28.98 -2.91 5.20
N GLU A 199 -29.23 -2.79 6.52
CA GLU A 199 -29.01 -3.91 7.43
C GLU A 199 -30.10 -4.97 7.25
N GLN A 200 -29.66 -6.24 7.16
CA GLN A 200 -30.52 -7.43 7.13
C GLN A 200 -29.88 -8.46 8.04
N ASP A 201 -30.60 -8.86 9.06
CA ASP A 201 -30.07 -9.73 10.12
C ASP A 201 -29.68 -11.12 9.61
N ASP A 202 -30.40 -11.65 8.63
CA ASP A 202 -30.22 -12.98 8.05
C ASP A 202 -28.95 -13.12 7.18
N ILE A 203 -28.41 -12.01 6.64
CA ILE A 203 -27.18 -12.01 5.83
C ILE A 203 -26.00 -11.33 6.53
N SER A 204 -26.19 -10.80 7.72
CA SER A 204 -25.16 -10.09 8.46
C SER A 204 -24.17 -11.05 9.12
N CYS A 205 -22.87 -10.91 8.81
CA CYS A 205 -21.81 -11.63 9.52
C CYS A 205 -21.79 -11.36 11.03
N ARG A 206 -22.49 -10.34 11.50
CA ARG A 206 -22.63 -10.05 12.93
C ARG A 206 -23.41 -11.14 13.65
N TYR A 207 -24.44 -11.67 13.01
CA TYR A 207 -25.34 -12.68 13.60
C TYR A 207 -25.06 -14.08 13.05
N HIS A 208 -24.60 -14.19 11.81
CA HIS A 208 -24.38 -15.44 11.10
C HIS A 208 -22.95 -15.48 10.51
N CYS A 209 -21.94 -15.55 11.40
CA CYS A 209 -20.56 -15.68 10.96
C CYS A 209 -20.30 -17.10 10.43
N ILE A 210 -19.90 -17.21 9.15
CA ILE A 210 -19.54 -18.44 8.46
C ILE A 210 -18.03 -18.57 8.24
N CYS A 211 -17.22 -17.78 8.94
CA CYS A 211 -15.76 -17.82 8.83
C CYS A 211 -15.22 -19.15 9.34
N PRO A 212 -14.25 -19.77 8.63
CA PRO A 212 -13.79 -21.14 8.93
C PRO A 212 -13.03 -21.29 10.25
N ALA A 213 -12.50 -20.22 10.81
CA ALA A 213 -11.80 -20.24 12.10
C ALA A 213 -12.05 -18.97 12.89
N LYS A 214 -12.25 -19.09 14.20
CA LYS A 214 -12.43 -17.98 15.13
C LYS A 214 -11.08 -17.43 15.64
N ASP A 215 -10.03 -17.52 14.84
CA ASP A 215 -8.67 -17.47 15.37
C ASP A 215 -8.19 -16.11 15.83
N MET A 216 -8.74 -14.96 15.40
CA MET A 216 -8.18 -13.67 15.87
C MET A 216 -9.15 -12.50 16.00
N ARG A 217 -10.15 -12.30 15.17
CA ARG A 217 -11.11 -11.20 15.32
C ARG A 217 -12.48 -11.62 14.84
N SER A 218 -13.38 -11.71 15.78
CA SER A 218 -14.78 -12.02 15.48
C SER A 218 -15.43 -10.86 14.72
N CYS A 219 -16.10 -11.16 13.61
CA CYS A 219 -16.99 -10.20 12.96
C CYS A 219 -18.07 -9.66 13.91
N THR A 220 -18.37 -10.41 14.97
CA THR A 220 -19.33 -10.06 16.01
C THR A 220 -18.88 -8.91 16.91
N GLU A 221 -17.57 -8.60 16.96
CA GLU A 221 -17.03 -7.49 17.76
C GLU A 221 -17.08 -6.15 17.00
N ARG A 222 -17.39 -6.16 15.71
CA ARG A 222 -17.51 -4.94 14.91
C ARG A 222 -18.88 -4.30 15.14
N HIS A 223 -18.91 -3.02 15.47
CA HIS A 223 -20.16 -2.25 15.62
C HIS A 223 -20.99 -2.23 14.34
N THR A 224 -20.34 -2.15 13.18
CA THR A 224 -20.97 -2.21 11.87
C THR A 224 -20.12 -3.03 10.92
N ILE A 225 -20.78 -3.80 10.04
CA ILE A 225 -20.09 -4.51 8.95
C ILE A 225 -20.05 -3.58 7.74
N PRO A 226 -18.85 -3.21 7.25
CA PRO A 226 -18.76 -2.30 6.12
C PRO A 226 -19.38 -2.90 4.87
N SER A 227 -20.41 -2.24 4.31
CA SER A 227 -20.95 -2.59 3.01
C SER A 227 -20.00 -2.17 1.89
N SER A 228 -19.85 -2.99 0.86
CA SER A 228 -18.90 -2.76 -0.21
C SER A 228 -19.28 -3.53 -1.48
N ASN A 229 -18.66 -3.15 -2.58
CA ASN A 229 -18.82 -3.73 -3.92
C ASN A 229 -17.46 -4.11 -4.52
N ALA A 230 -17.48 -4.71 -5.70
CA ALA A 230 -16.27 -5.22 -6.35
C ALA A 230 -15.38 -4.11 -6.93
N TRP A 231 -15.94 -2.97 -7.34
CA TRP A 231 -15.23 -2.00 -8.18
C TRP A 231 -14.59 -0.83 -7.40
N VAL A 232 -15.22 -0.29 -6.36
CA VAL A 232 -14.65 0.86 -5.63
C VAL A 232 -13.35 0.51 -4.91
N PRO A 233 -13.27 -0.57 -4.08
CA PRO A 233 -12.01 -0.95 -3.46
C PRO A 233 -10.95 -1.38 -4.48
N ALA A 234 -11.38 -2.06 -5.57
CA ALA A 234 -10.48 -2.46 -6.64
C ALA A 234 -9.82 -1.26 -7.31
N THR A 235 -10.62 -0.26 -7.71
CA THR A 235 -10.11 0.97 -8.32
C THR A 235 -9.22 1.75 -7.37
N ALA A 236 -9.55 1.82 -6.08
CA ALA A 236 -8.68 2.43 -5.08
C ALA A 236 -7.32 1.74 -5.01
N GLY A 237 -7.30 0.39 -5.03
CA GLY A 237 -6.06 -0.40 -5.04
C GLY A 237 -5.25 -0.20 -6.32
N LEU A 238 -5.90 -0.18 -7.48
CA LEU A 238 -5.26 0.12 -8.76
C LEU A 238 -4.62 1.52 -8.78
N LEU A 239 -5.30 2.53 -8.23
CA LEU A 239 -4.78 3.89 -8.10
C LEU A 239 -3.58 3.94 -7.14
N CYS A 240 -3.65 3.30 -5.97
CA CYS A 240 -2.50 3.20 -5.05
C CYS A 240 -1.30 2.55 -5.73
N GLY A 241 -1.47 1.37 -6.32
CA GLY A 241 -0.39 0.65 -6.99
C GLY A 241 0.21 1.42 -8.16
N SER A 242 -0.63 2.06 -8.97
CA SER A 242 -0.16 2.88 -10.10
C SER A 242 0.67 4.09 -9.64
N GLU A 243 0.29 4.71 -8.53
CA GLU A 243 1.03 5.84 -7.98
C GLU A 243 2.38 5.41 -7.41
N VAL A 244 2.43 4.25 -6.73
CA VAL A 244 3.71 3.66 -6.27
C VAL A 244 4.65 3.42 -7.44
N VAL A 245 4.16 2.78 -8.51
CA VAL A 245 4.96 2.53 -9.72
C VAL A 245 5.48 3.86 -10.30
N LYS A 246 4.62 4.86 -10.46
CA LYS A 246 5.02 6.18 -10.98
C LYS A 246 6.05 6.87 -10.10
N ASP A 247 5.87 6.82 -8.79
CA ASP A 247 6.81 7.44 -7.86
C ASP A 247 8.19 6.75 -7.89
N LEU A 248 8.22 5.42 -7.97
CA LEU A 248 9.46 4.64 -8.05
C LEU A 248 10.21 4.93 -9.36
N ILE A 249 9.52 4.94 -10.50
CA ILE A 249 10.16 5.14 -11.81
C ILE A 249 10.52 6.59 -12.10
N ASN A 250 9.89 7.58 -11.47
CA ASN A 250 10.26 8.98 -11.60
C ASN A 250 11.72 9.23 -11.22
N ASN A 251 12.30 8.34 -10.41
CA ASN A 251 13.73 8.37 -10.08
C ASN A 251 14.65 7.95 -11.20
N ALA A 252 14.17 7.17 -12.13
CA ALA A 252 15.01 6.60 -13.18
C ALA A 252 15.13 7.51 -14.42
N HIS A 253 14.60 8.74 -14.39
CA HIS A 253 14.51 9.65 -15.54
C HIS A 253 13.89 8.96 -16.77
N THR A 254 12.92 8.09 -16.57
CA THR A 254 12.39 7.19 -17.59
C THR A 254 11.07 7.62 -18.18
N MET A 255 10.46 8.66 -17.63
CA MET A 255 9.21 9.17 -18.19
C MET A 255 9.50 9.82 -19.55
N ARG A 256 8.65 9.49 -20.53
CA ARG A 256 8.72 10.06 -21.89
C ARG A 256 8.50 11.57 -21.94
N ILE A 257 8.18 12.19 -20.83
CA ILE A 257 7.94 13.61 -20.70
C ILE A 257 9.28 14.28 -20.43
N ASP A 258 9.81 14.92 -21.42
CA ASP A 258 11.06 15.64 -21.37
C ASP A 258 10.77 17.15 -21.22
N LEU A 259 11.03 17.69 -20.03
CA LEU A 259 10.83 19.11 -19.73
C LEU A 259 11.62 20.04 -20.66
N ALA A 260 12.74 19.57 -21.22
CA ALA A 260 13.49 20.34 -22.19
C ALA A 260 12.73 20.55 -23.50
N LYS A 261 11.81 19.62 -23.83
CA LYS A 261 10.97 19.69 -25.04
C LYS A 261 9.65 20.39 -24.83
N ASP A 262 9.13 20.37 -23.59
CA ASP A 262 7.84 20.98 -23.22
C ASP A 262 7.93 21.54 -21.79
N PRO A 263 8.60 22.70 -21.61
CA PRO A 263 8.84 23.30 -20.30
C PRO A 263 7.54 23.77 -19.61
N ASP A 264 6.48 24.02 -20.38
CA ASP A 264 5.20 24.52 -19.86
C ASP A 264 4.24 23.40 -19.48
N ASN A 265 4.64 22.14 -19.69
CA ASN A 265 3.82 20.98 -19.34
C ASN A 265 3.68 20.83 -17.82
N ALA A 266 2.51 21.21 -17.30
CA ALA A 266 2.22 21.19 -15.87
C ALA A 266 2.37 19.78 -15.25
N TYR A 267 2.07 18.72 -16.00
CA TYR A 267 2.26 17.35 -15.54
C TYR A 267 3.74 16.99 -15.43
N ALA A 268 4.55 17.39 -16.41
CA ALA A 268 6.00 17.17 -16.41
C ALA A 268 6.69 17.97 -15.29
N GLN A 269 6.26 19.20 -15.05
CA GLN A 269 6.76 20.02 -13.94
C GLN A 269 6.43 19.40 -12.57
N GLU A 270 5.22 18.88 -12.41
CA GLU A 270 4.81 18.20 -11.17
C GLU A 270 5.59 16.89 -10.99
N ALA A 271 5.77 16.10 -12.04
CA ALA A 271 6.58 14.89 -12.03
C ALA A 271 8.04 15.18 -11.66
N ALA A 272 8.62 16.25 -12.20
CA ALA A 272 9.98 16.66 -11.87
C ALA A 272 10.12 17.09 -10.39
N ARG A 273 9.16 17.84 -9.86
CA ARG A 273 9.16 18.24 -8.44
C ARG A 273 9.05 17.03 -7.51
N ARG A 274 8.21 16.06 -7.83
CA ARG A 274 8.08 14.80 -7.06
C ARG A 274 9.37 13.99 -7.11
N HIS A 275 9.98 13.91 -8.27
CA HIS A 275 11.25 13.24 -8.47
C HIS A 275 12.36 13.85 -7.61
N GLU A 276 12.49 15.17 -7.60
CA GLU A 276 13.50 15.88 -6.81
C GLU A 276 13.32 15.65 -5.30
N ALA A 277 12.08 15.73 -4.83
CA ALA A 277 11.75 15.44 -3.44
C ALA A 277 12.08 13.98 -3.04
N TYR A 278 11.79 13.02 -3.91
CA TYR A 278 12.15 11.62 -3.67
C TYR A 278 13.66 11.41 -3.64
N LEU A 279 14.41 11.94 -4.62
CA LEU A 279 15.86 11.78 -4.63
C LEU A 279 16.52 12.33 -3.36
N LYS A 280 15.99 13.42 -2.84
CA LYS A 280 16.44 13.98 -1.56
C LYS A 280 16.20 12.99 -0.42
N ALA A 281 14.97 12.49 -0.28
CA ALA A 281 14.60 11.54 0.75
C ALA A 281 15.38 10.20 0.62
N TYR A 282 15.59 9.73 -0.60
CA TYR A 282 16.39 8.52 -0.88
C TYR A 282 17.84 8.69 -0.43
N ARG A 283 18.48 9.82 -0.78
CA ARG A 283 19.87 10.09 -0.37
C ARG A 283 19.99 10.14 1.15
N GLU A 284 19.06 10.79 1.84
CA GLU A 284 19.02 10.85 3.31
C GLU A 284 18.89 9.45 3.94
N ARG A 285 18.06 8.57 3.36
CA ARG A 285 17.95 7.17 3.81
C ARG A 285 19.25 6.40 3.64
N VAL A 286 19.85 6.50 2.46
CA VAL A 286 21.11 5.79 2.15
C VAL A 286 22.22 6.23 3.11
N THR A 287 22.33 7.53 3.36
CA THR A 287 23.33 8.08 4.30
C THR A 287 23.10 7.54 5.71
N LYS A 288 21.86 7.58 6.22
CA LYS A 288 21.52 7.02 7.54
C LYS A 288 21.84 5.54 7.65
N LYS A 289 21.54 4.73 6.63
CA LYS A 289 21.90 3.30 6.60
C LYS A 289 23.41 3.09 6.69
N GLN A 290 24.19 3.90 5.97
CA GLN A 290 25.65 3.81 6.00
C GLN A 290 26.22 4.22 7.37
N GLU A 291 25.65 5.25 8.00
CA GLU A 291 26.03 5.70 9.34
C GLU A 291 25.71 4.64 10.39
N GLN A 292 24.52 4.03 10.33
CA GLN A 292 24.12 2.94 11.23
C GLN A 292 25.04 1.72 11.08
N ALA A 293 25.27 1.26 9.86
CA ALA A 293 26.16 0.13 9.60
C ALA A 293 27.61 0.40 10.07
N SER A 294 28.07 1.65 9.97
CA SER A 294 29.37 2.06 10.47
C SER A 294 29.42 2.09 12.00
N ALA A 295 28.33 2.50 12.65
CA ALA A 295 28.22 2.52 14.10
C ALA A 295 28.17 1.09 14.68
N GLU A 296 27.39 0.20 14.04
CA GLU A 296 27.31 -1.21 14.41
C GLU A 296 28.67 -1.92 14.32
N ARG A 297 29.40 -1.74 13.20
CA ARG A 297 30.77 -2.28 13.05
C ARG A 297 31.73 -1.78 14.15
N LYS A 298 31.68 -0.49 14.48
CA LYS A 298 32.51 0.07 15.55
C LYS A 298 32.13 -0.47 16.94
N ALA A 299 30.85 -0.76 17.17
CA ALA A 299 30.38 -1.38 18.40
C ALA A 299 30.83 -2.86 18.51
N GLU A 300 30.75 -3.62 17.41
CA GLU A 300 31.24 -5.00 17.34
C GLU A 300 32.77 -5.08 17.54
N ASP A 301 33.51 -4.16 16.93
CA ASP A 301 35.00 -4.13 17.12
C ASP A 301 35.37 -3.80 18.55
N LYS A 302 34.63 -2.91 19.23
CA LYS A 302 34.81 -2.62 20.65
C LYS A 302 34.43 -3.77 21.57
N ALA A 303 33.48 -4.61 21.20
CA ALA A 303 33.08 -5.75 21.99
C ALA A 303 34.04 -6.96 21.85
N LYS A 304 34.88 -6.96 20.80
CA LYS A 304 35.88 -7.99 20.53
C LYS A 304 37.28 -7.63 21.06
N ALA A 305 37.51 -6.40 21.45
CA ALA A 305 38.74 -5.91 22.07
C ALA A 305 38.62 -5.88 23.58
#